data_d81472f6667cfec0ea7ccb47170f81e5
#
_entry.id   d81472f6667cfec0ea7ccb47170f81e5
#
_cell.length_a   1.000
_cell.length_b   1.000
_cell.length_c   1.000
_cell.angle_alpha   90.00
_cell.angle_beta   90.00
_cell.angle_gamma   90.00
#
_symmetry.space_group_name_H-M   'P 1'
#
loop_
_entity.id
_entity.type
_entity.pdbx_description
1 polymer ?
#
loop_
_entity_poly.entity_id
_entity_poly.type
_entity_poly.pdbx_seq_one_letter_code
_entity_poly.pdbx_strand_id
1 'polypeptide(L)'
;MKPKRTLAIGVAALASVIAYLVGAPGQADQGSAPVYLTEIPAGYRDWRLISVAHEEGSLHSFAAVLGNDVAIKAYREGKLPFPDGTIIAALHYSHVPSEENNKVFGREQSFIAGPPTNIQFEAKDSKKYAATGGWGFGHFNTDGKPGSESLLKTCAPCHAKASRDSVFTRYAP
;
A
#
# COMPACT_ATOMS: atom_id res chain seq x y z
N MET A 1 67.56 -70.18 -18.14
CA MET A 1 66.35 -69.59 -18.66
C MET A 1 66.12 -68.27 -17.93
N LYS A 2 66.29 -67.11 -18.61
CA LYS A 2 66.06 -65.76 -18.02
C LYS A 2 64.76 -65.18 -18.60
N PRO A 3 63.83 -64.63 -17.79
CA PRO A 3 62.65 -64.02 -18.34
C PRO A 3 62.94 -62.58 -18.84
N LYS A 4 62.42 -62.30 -20.00
CA LYS A 4 62.49 -60.97 -20.65
C LYS A 4 61.55 -59.98 -19.94
N ARG A 5 62.07 -58.85 -19.47
CA ARG A 5 61.30 -57.77 -18.97
C ARG A 5 60.78 -56.87 -20.09
N THR A 6 59.52 -56.80 -20.27
CA THR A 6 58.85 -55.87 -21.21
C THR A 6 58.62 -54.53 -20.50
N LEU A 7 59.18 -53.49 -21.08
CA LEU A 7 59.01 -52.08 -20.61
C LEU A 7 57.75 -51.53 -21.25
N ALA A 8 56.73 -51.22 -20.44
CA ALA A 8 55.56 -50.57 -20.92
C ALA A 8 55.71 -49.00 -20.71
N ILE A 9 55.71 -48.30 -21.86
CA ILE A 9 55.76 -46.85 -21.90
C ILE A 9 54.33 -46.37 -21.73
N GLY A 10 54.04 -45.73 -20.54
CA GLY A 10 52.75 -45.05 -20.28
C GLY A 10 52.75 -43.65 -20.86
N VAL A 11 51.86 -43.41 -21.80
CA VAL A 11 51.58 -42.11 -22.36
C VAL A 11 50.60 -41.41 -21.40
N ALA A 12 51.07 -40.39 -20.68
CA ALA A 12 50.21 -39.55 -19.86
C ALA A 12 49.51 -38.53 -20.77
N ALA A 13 48.22 -38.70 -20.95
CA ALA A 13 47.37 -37.70 -21.60
C ALA A 13 47.01 -36.59 -20.59
N LEU A 14 47.55 -35.40 -20.79
CA LEU A 14 47.16 -34.19 -20.07
C LEU A 14 45.82 -33.71 -20.63
N ALA A 15 44.73 -33.95 -19.88
CA ALA A 15 43.44 -33.35 -20.16
C ALA A 15 43.40 -31.93 -19.55
N SER A 16 43.51 -30.91 -20.40
CA SER A 16 43.32 -29.52 -20.02
C SER A 16 41.82 -29.23 -19.77
N VAL A 17 41.41 -29.10 -18.52
CA VAL A 17 40.08 -28.67 -18.16
C VAL A 17 40.00 -27.16 -18.32
N ILE A 18 39.39 -26.68 -19.39
CA ILE A 18 39.02 -25.27 -19.56
C ILE A 18 37.75 -25.05 -18.74
N ALA A 19 37.88 -24.46 -17.57
CA ALA A 19 36.76 -23.98 -16.77
C ALA A 19 36.15 -22.74 -17.45
N TYR A 20 35.03 -22.91 -18.14
CA TYR A 20 34.18 -21.79 -18.55
C TYR A 20 33.57 -21.18 -17.26
N LEU A 21 34.09 -20.04 -16.87
CA LEU A 21 33.39 -19.15 -15.92
C LEU A 21 32.16 -18.60 -16.64
N VAL A 22 31.04 -19.32 -16.53
CA VAL A 22 29.72 -18.77 -16.82
C VAL A 22 29.46 -17.78 -15.72
N GLY A 23 29.66 -16.48 -16.01
CA GLY A 23 29.23 -15.41 -15.13
C GLY A 23 27.72 -15.59 -14.87
N ALA A 24 27.35 -15.76 -13.61
CA ALA A 24 25.94 -15.72 -13.22
C ALA A 24 25.35 -14.40 -13.74
N PRO A 25 24.16 -14.40 -14.39
CA PRO A 25 23.49 -13.18 -14.75
C PRO A 25 23.33 -12.39 -13.45
N GLY A 26 23.91 -11.17 -13.41
CA GLY A 26 23.74 -10.28 -12.29
C GLY A 26 22.25 -10.18 -12.01
N GLN A 27 21.82 -10.52 -10.79
CA GLN A 27 20.49 -10.18 -10.32
C GLN A 27 20.39 -8.66 -10.45
N ALA A 28 19.61 -8.21 -11.44
CA ALA A 28 19.16 -6.83 -11.46
C ALA A 28 18.53 -6.61 -10.08
N ASP A 29 19.04 -5.62 -9.37
CA ASP A 29 18.44 -5.13 -8.13
C ASP A 29 16.99 -4.79 -8.47
N GLN A 30 16.08 -5.72 -8.16
CA GLN A 30 14.66 -5.47 -8.24
C GLN A 30 14.40 -4.52 -7.08
N GLY A 31 14.62 -3.24 -7.32
CA GLY A 31 14.26 -2.18 -6.39
C GLY A 31 12.89 -2.53 -5.85
N SER A 32 12.79 -2.72 -4.55
CA SER A 32 11.54 -3.11 -3.91
C SER A 32 10.45 -2.18 -4.43
N ALA A 33 9.36 -2.76 -4.98
CA ALA A 33 8.25 -1.99 -5.50
C ALA A 33 7.84 -0.96 -4.44
N PRO A 34 7.55 0.30 -4.83
CA PRO A 34 7.21 1.33 -3.86
C PRO A 34 6.04 0.86 -3.02
N VAL A 35 6.16 0.94 -1.70
CA VAL A 35 5.11 0.55 -0.74
C VAL A 35 3.94 1.54 -0.71
N TYR A 36 3.92 2.49 -1.61
CA TYR A 36 2.91 3.55 -1.72
C TYR A 36 2.41 3.72 -3.16
N LEU A 37 1.20 4.28 -3.27
CA LEU A 37 0.60 4.62 -4.55
C LEU A 37 1.22 5.92 -5.06
N THR A 38 1.54 5.94 -6.35
CA THR A 38 2.09 7.11 -7.06
C THR A 38 1.02 7.87 -7.84
N GLU A 39 -0.15 7.26 -8.03
CA GLU A 39 -1.24 7.83 -8.81
C GLU A 39 -2.57 7.68 -8.06
N ILE A 40 -3.47 8.65 -8.26
CA ILE A 40 -4.82 8.62 -7.71
C ILE A 40 -5.64 7.58 -8.50
N PRO A 41 -6.25 6.59 -7.83
CA PRO A 41 -7.13 5.63 -8.47
C PRO A 41 -8.30 6.32 -9.18
N ALA A 42 -8.51 5.98 -10.47
CA ALA A 42 -9.57 6.59 -11.26
C ALA A 42 -10.96 6.27 -10.72
N GLY A 43 -11.91 7.20 -10.88
CA GLY A 43 -13.32 7.00 -10.53
C GLY A 43 -13.61 6.96 -9.02
N TYR A 44 -12.67 7.27 -8.16
CA TYR A 44 -12.84 7.14 -6.70
C TYR A 44 -13.98 8.01 -6.15
N ARG A 45 -14.35 9.10 -6.81
CA ARG A 45 -15.44 9.98 -6.36
C ARG A 45 -16.83 9.37 -6.54
N ASP A 46 -16.96 8.36 -7.41
CA ASP A 46 -18.19 7.64 -7.68
C ASP A 46 -18.31 6.35 -6.85
N TRP A 47 -17.32 6.08 -6.01
CA TRP A 47 -17.33 4.90 -5.14
C TRP A 47 -18.34 5.06 -4.01
N ARG A 48 -18.75 3.93 -3.44
CA ARG A 48 -19.76 3.91 -2.39
C ARG A 48 -19.18 4.26 -1.02
N LEU A 49 -20.00 4.93 -0.21
CA LEU A 49 -19.66 5.26 1.17
C LEU A 49 -19.45 3.98 2.00
N ILE A 50 -18.34 3.93 2.73
CA ILE A 50 -18.07 2.94 3.77
C ILE A 50 -18.47 3.54 5.13
N SER A 51 -18.01 4.75 5.42
CA SER A 51 -18.31 5.47 6.67
C SER A 51 -17.93 6.94 6.57
N VAL A 52 -18.26 7.69 7.61
CA VAL A 52 -17.71 9.01 7.87
C VAL A 52 -16.91 8.97 9.16
N ALA A 53 -15.89 9.81 9.27
CA ALA A 53 -15.10 9.97 10.48
C ALA A 53 -14.94 11.46 10.81
N HIS A 54 -14.82 11.75 12.09
CA HIS A 54 -14.38 13.03 12.60
C HIS A 54 -13.10 12.80 13.38
N GLU A 55 -12.06 13.53 13.04
CA GLU A 55 -10.74 13.38 13.63
C GLU A 55 -10.34 14.68 14.32
N GLU A 56 -10.08 14.57 15.62
CA GLU A 56 -9.73 15.69 16.50
C GLU A 56 -8.20 15.95 16.52
N GLY A 57 -7.82 16.90 17.35
CA GLY A 57 -6.43 17.27 17.58
C GLY A 57 -5.79 17.95 16.38
N SER A 58 -4.62 17.53 15.99
CA SER A 58 -3.87 18.13 14.89
C SER A 58 -4.49 17.89 13.52
N LEU A 59 -5.37 16.89 13.38
CA LEU A 59 -6.05 16.58 12.12
C LEU A 59 -7.25 17.52 11.91
N HIS A 60 -8.05 17.74 12.93
CA HIS A 60 -9.22 18.64 12.94
C HIS A 60 -10.00 18.59 11.63
N SER A 61 -10.45 17.38 11.26
CA SER A 61 -11.00 17.10 9.94
C SER A 61 -12.20 16.18 9.96
N PHE A 62 -13.05 16.31 8.96
CA PHE A 62 -13.98 15.26 8.54
C PHE A 62 -13.36 14.41 7.45
N ALA A 63 -13.65 13.12 7.47
CA ALA A 63 -13.31 12.21 6.39
C ALA A 63 -14.55 11.49 5.87
N ALA A 64 -14.79 11.56 4.57
CA ALA A 64 -15.70 10.68 3.86
C ALA A 64 -14.89 9.48 3.35
N VAL A 65 -15.19 8.28 3.85
CA VAL A 65 -14.46 7.07 3.46
C VAL A 65 -15.26 6.28 2.46
N LEU A 66 -14.71 6.12 1.27
CA LEU A 66 -15.31 5.45 0.13
C LEU A 66 -14.58 4.15 -0.17
N GLY A 67 -15.27 3.21 -0.81
CA GLY A 67 -14.66 1.97 -1.29
C GLY A 67 -15.13 1.59 -2.68
N ASN A 68 -14.22 0.99 -3.44
CA ASN A 68 -14.58 0.37 -4.70
C ASN A 68 -15.49 -0.84 -4.48
N ASP A 69 -16.01 -1.45 -5.53
CA ASP A 69 -16.95 -2.57 -5.43
C ASP A 69 -16.39 -3.76 -4.66
N VAL A 70 -15.07 -4.02 -4.79
CA VAL A 70 -14.39 -5.10 -4.07
C VAL A 70 -14.37 -4.82 -2.56
N ALA A 71 -14.05 -3.59 -2.17
CA ALA A 71 -14.07 -3.14 -0.77
C ALA A 71 -15.48 -3.27 -0.17
N ILE A 72 -16.48 -2.72 -0.84
CA ILE A 72 -17.87 -2.75 -0.37
C ILE A 72 -18.38 -4.17 -0.20
N LYS A 73 -18.07 -5.05 -1.16
CA LYS A 73 -18.42 -6.47 -1.05
C LYS A 73 -17.76 -7.11 0.16
N ALA A 74 -16.45 -6.91 0.35
CA ALA A 74 -15.72 -7.47 1.48
C ALA A 74 -16.27 -6.98 2.83
N TYR A 75 -16.61 -5.71 2.95
CA TYR A 75 -17.23 -5.15 4.16
C TYR A 75 -18.59 -5.77 4.46
N ARG A 76 -19.46 -5.89 3.46
CA ARG A 76 -20.80 -6.48 3.63
C ARG A 76 -20.77 -7.96 4.02
N GLU A 77 -19.78 -8.68 3.52
CA GLU A 77 -19.58 -10.10 3.81
C GLU A 77 -18.75 -10.31 5.11
N GLY A 78 -18.25 -9.26 5.72
CA GLY A 78 -17.36 -9.36 6.90
C GLY A 78 -16.03 -10.06 6.58
N LYS A 79 -15.60 -10.04 5.32
CA LYS A 79 -14.46 -10.81 4.83
C LYS A 79 -13.13 -10.16 5.25
N LEU A 80 -12.31 -10.94 5.96
CA LEU A 80 -10.93 -10.61 6.32
C LEU A 80 -10.03 -11.84 6.11
N PRO A 81 -8.77 -11.65 5.71
CA PRO A 81 -8.20 -10.39 5.21
C PRO A 81 -8.94 -9.88 3.97
N PHE A 82 -8.84 -8.58 3.72
CA PHE A 82 -9.42 -7.99 2.51
C PHE A 82 -8.82 -8.63 1.26
N PRO A 83 -9.63 -8.91 0.22
CA PRO A 83 -9.13 -9.51 -1.01
C PRO A 83 -8.30 -8.52 -1.83
N ASP A 84 -7.39 -9.03 -2.65
CA ASP A 84 -6.67 -8.23 -3.63
C ASP A 84 -7.65 -7.48 -4.55
N GLY A 85 -7.29 -6.26 -4.93
CA GLY A 85 -8.15 -5.34 -5.65
C GLY A 85 -9.06 -4.49 -4.76
N THR A 86 -9.09 -4.70 -3.42
CA THR A 86 -9.74 -3.77 -2.49
C THR A 86 -9.05 -2.41 -2.55
N ILE A 87 -9.82 -1.33 -2.74
CA ILE A 87 -9.31 0.04 -2.64
C ILE A 87 -10.26 0.85 -1.77
N ILE A 88 -9.69 1.55 -0.80
CA ILE A 88 -10.38 2.46 0.12
C ILE A 88 -9.82 3.85 -0.08
N ALA A 89 -10.69 4.85 -0.13
CA ALA A 89 -10.33 6.27 -0.25
C ALA A 89 -10.89 7.04 0.93
N ALA A 90 -10.07 7.82 1.61
CA ALA A 90 -10.48 8.76 2.65
C ALA A 90 -10.31 10.19 2.14
N LEU A 91 -11.43 10.88 1.92
CA LEU A 91 -11.48 12.26 1.46
C LEU A 91 -11.56 13.17 2.68
N HIS A 92 -10.48 13.86 2.98
CA HIS A 92 -10.39 14.75 4.15
C HIS A 92 -10.77 16.18 3.83
N TYR A 93 -11.55 16.78 4.73
CA TYR A 93 -12.03 18.15 4.67
C TYR A 93 -11.77 18.82 6.00
N SER A 94 -11.49 20.11 5.98
CA SER A 94 -11.43 20.89 7.24
C SER A 94 -12.78 20.84 7.95
N HIS A 95 -12.72 20.78 9.27
CA HIS A 95 -13.87 20.81 10.16
C HIS A 95 -14.15 22.28 10.50
N VAL A 96 -15.31 22.81 10.08
CA VAL A 96 -15.68 24.21 10.31
C VAL A 96 -17.05 24.33 10.95
N PRO A 97 -17.26 25.27 11.89
CA PRO A 97 -18.58 25.55 12.44
C PRO A 97 -19.56 26.00 11.34
N SER A 98 -20.79 25.52 11.41
CA SER A 98 -21.88 26.03 10.58
C SER A 98 -22.48 27.26 11.24
N GLU A 99 -22.09 28.46 10.84
CA GLU A 99 -22.58 29.71 11.41
C GLU A 99 -24.10 29.81 11.32
N GLU A 100 -24.68 29.46 10.18
CA GLU A 100 -26.12 29.48 9.94
C GLU A 100 -26.87 28.57 10.91
N ASN A 101 -26.48 27.32 11.01
CA ASN A 101 -27.15 26.34 11.86
C ASN A 101 -26.96 26.71 13.35
N ASN A 102 -25.73 27.08 13.72
CA ASN A 102 -25.41 27.44 15.11
C ASN A 102 -26.16 28.68 15.60
N LYS A 103 -26.44 29.64 14.70
CA LYS A 103 -27.29 30.76 14.99
C LYS A 103 -28.74 30.34 15.31
N VAL A 104 -29.28 29.38 14.53
CA VAL A 104 -30.63 28.82 14.76
C VAL A 104 -30.69 28.07 16.08
N PHE A 105 -29.65 27.29 16.39
CA PHE A 105 -29.58 26.50 17.64
C PHE A 105 -29.28 27.34 18.90
N GLY A 106 -28.81 28.58 18.72
CA GLY A 106 -28.37 29.44 19.82
C GLY A 106 -27.10 28.96 20.53
N ARG A 107 -26.37 28.02 19.92
CA ARG A 107 -25.10 27.48 20.44
C ARG A 107 -24.30 26.80 19.32
N GLU A 108 -23.00 26.67 19.54
CA GLU A 108 -22.13 25.89 18.64
C GLU A 108 -22.35 24.38 18.86
N GLN A 109 -22.95 23.73 17.88
CA GLN A 109 -23.19 22.27 17.86
C GLN A 109 -23.23 21.67 16.45
N SER A 110 -23.22 22.49 15.42
CA SER A 110 -23.27 22.06 14.02
C SER A 110 -21.98 22.43 13.33
N PHE A 111 -21.38 21.44 12.69
CA PHE A 111 -20.15 21.58 11.93
C PHE A 111 -20.35 21.02 10.53
N ILE A 112 -19.69 21.59 9.56
CA ILE A 112 -19.75 21.20 8.15
C ILE A 112 -18.35 20.91 7.59
N ALA A 113 -18.31 20.16 6.50
CA ALA A 113 -17.09 20.01 5.73
C ALA A 113 -16.73 21.35 5.09
N GLY A 114 -15.56 21.87 5.43
CA GLY A 114 -14.94 23.03 4.80
C GLY A 114 -14.13 22.62 3.56
N PRO A 115 -13.11 23.39 3.18
CA PRO A 115 -12.25 23.05 2.05
C PRO A 115 -11.61 21.67 2.19
N PRO A 116 -11.42 20.94 1.07
CA PRO A 116 -10.66 19.69 1.08
C PRO A 116 -9.21 19.95 1.51
N THR A 117 -8.63 19.02 2.26
CA THR A 117 -7.25 19.12 2.76
C THR A 117 -6.31 18.13 2.09
N ASN A 118 -6.73 16.89 1.95
CA ASN A 118 -5.98 15.82 1.29
C ASN A 118 -6.90 14.64 0.95
N ILE A 119 -6.36 13.68 0.19
CA ILE A 119 -7.02 12.41 -0.08
C ILE A 119 -6.02 11.30 0.21
N GLN A 120 -6.46 10.29 0.96
CA GLN A 120 -5.65 9.14 1.29
C GLN A 120 -6.25 7.88 0.66
N PHE A 121 -5.39 6.94 0.27
CA PHE A 121 -5.79 5.67 -0.30
C PHE A 121 -5.07 4.51 0.35
N GLU A 122 -5.77 3.38 0.44
CA GLU A 122 -5.23 2.08 0.75
C GLU A 122 -5.63 1.11 -0.38
N ALA A 123 -4.66 0.45 -1.00
CA ALA A 123 -4.91 -0.50 -2.07
C ALA A 123 -4.30 -1.86 -1.73
N LYS A 124 -5.12 -2.92 -1.76
CA LYS A 124 -4.69 -4.29 -1.50
C LYS A 124 -4.17 -4.95 -2.76
N ASP A 125 -2.93 -5.38 -2.71
CA ASP A 125 -2.28 -6.29 -3.66
C ASP A 125 -1.21 -7.07 -2.89
N SER A 126 -1.53 -8.31 -2.56
CA SER A 126 -0.70 -9.17 -1.70
C SER A 126 0.68 -9.47 -2.28
N LYS A 127 0.85 -9.37 -3.59
CA LYS A 127 2.12 -9.58 -4.29
C LYS A 127 2.94 -8.31 -4.37
N LYS A 128 2.32 -7.23 -4.87
CA LYS A 128 2.97 -5.94 -5.08
C LYS A 128 3.43 -5.31 -3.78
N TYR A 129 2.61 -5.41 -2.73
CA TYR A 129 2.85 -4.77 -1.44
C TYR A 129 3.16 -5.78 -0.32
N ALA A 130 3.80 -6.92 -0.65
CA ALA A 130 4.10 -7.97 0.32
C ALA A 130 4.85 -7.46 1.57
N ALA A 131 5.76 -6.51 1.41
CA ALA A 131 6.53 -5.92 2.50
C ALA A 131 5.70 -5.13 3.53
N THR A 132 4.46 -4.76 3.19
CA THR A 132 3.54 -3.96 4.03
C THR A 132 2.23 -4.71 4.29
N GLY A 133 2.29 -6.04 4.39
CA GLY A 133 1.11 -6.86 4.62
C GLY A 133 0.13 -6.91 3.44
N GLY A 134 0.60 -6.61 2.25
CA GLY A 134 -0.18 -6.57 1.02
C GLY A 134 -0.93 -5.24 0.79
N TRP A 135 -0.60 -4.17 1.54
CA TRP A 135 -1.22 -2.87 1.39
C TRP A 135 -0.27 -1.81 0.86
N GLY A 136 -0.65 -1.16 -0.24
CA GLY A 136 -0.05 0.08 -0.72
C GLY A 136 -0.83 1.29 -0.21
N PHE A 137 -0.11 2.32 0.21
CA PHE A 137 -0.71 3.53 0.77
C PHE A 137 -0.45 4.72 -0.16
N GLY A 138 -1.40 5.66 -0.21
CA GLY A 138 -1.27 6.91 -0.94
C GLY A 138 -1.77 8.07 -0.10
N HIS A 139 -1.06 9.19 -0.17
CA HIS A 139 -1.51 10.47 0.34
C HIS A 139 -1.29 11.50 -0.76
N PHE A 140 -2.36 12.19 -1.13
CA PHE A 140 -2.33 13.19 -2.20
C PHE A 140 -2.84 14.53 -1.69
N ASN A 141 -2.11 15.59 -2.03
CA ASN A 141 -2.51 16.95 -1.75
C ASN A 141 -3.71 17.36 -2.62
N THR A 142 -4.29 18.51 -2.35
CA THR A 142 -5.46 19.02 -3.11
C THR A 142 -5.17 19.32 -4.58
N ASP A 143 -3.89 19.50 -4.94
CA ASP A 143 -3.43 19.65 -6.33
C ASP A 143 -3.21 18.31 -7.06
N GLY A 144 -3.52 17.18 -6.39
CA GLY A 144 -3.37 15.83 -6.94
C GLY A 144 -1.96 15.25 -6.88
N LYS A 145 -0.99 16.01 -6.33
CA LYS A 145 0.38 15.51 -6.19
C LYS A 145 0.53 14.63 -4.96
N PRO A 146 1.36 13.59 -5.02
CA PRO A 146 1.69 12.79 -3.84
C PRO A 146 2.27 13.65 -2.71
N GLY A 147 1.99 13.27 -1.49
CA GLY A 147 2.66 13.79 -0.29
C GLY A 147 4.16 13.48 -0.32
N SER A 148 4.90 14.09 0.61
CA SER A 148 6.33 13.86 0.70
C SER A 148 6.65 12.38 1.00
N GLU A 149 7.81 11.92 0.53
CA GLU A 149 8.27 10.55 0.80
C GLU A 149 8.37 10.25 2.30
N SER A 150 8.78 11.24 3.11
CA SER A 150 8.84 11.11 4.57
C SER A 150 7.46 10.86 5.17
N LEU A 151 6.42 11.53 4.67
CA LEU A 151 5.03 11.29 5.09
C LEU A 151 4.56 9.90 4.68
N LEU A 152 4.75 9.52 3.41
CA LEU A 152 4.32 8.21 2.89
C LEU A 152 4.95 7.04 3.64
N LYS A 153 6.20 7.17 4.09
CA LYS A 153 6.89 6.15 4.90
C LYS A 153 6.24 5.92 6.27
N THR A 154 5.44 6.85 6.77
CA THR A 154 4.74 6.68 8.07
C THR A 154 3.44 5.90 7.95
N CYS A 155 2.85 5.76 6.76
CA CYS A 155 1.54 5.14 6.57
C CYS A 155 1.52 3.67 7.00
N ALA A 156 2.37 2.83 6.42
CA ALA A 156 2.36 1.39 6.69
C ALA A 156 2.62 1.04 8.17
N PRO A 157 3.63 1.62 8.87
CA PRO A 157 3.85 1.33 10.29
C PRO A 157 2.69 1.76 11.20
N CYS A 158 1.96 2.82 10.83
CA CYS A 158 0.77 3.26 11.55
C CYS A 158 -0.39 2.28 11.32
N HIS A 159 -0.70 1.98 10.06
CA HIS A 159 -1.80 1.10 9.67
C HIS A 159 -1.61 -0.34 10.14
N ALA A 160 -0.38 -0.83 10.24
CA ALA A 160 -0.07 -2.16 10.78
C ALA A 160 -0.60 -2.39 12.21
N LYS A 161 -0.93 -1.33 12.94
CA LYS A 161 -1.52 -1.40 14.30
C LYS A 161 -3.02 -1.66 14.28
N ALA A 162 -3.68 -1.47 13.14
CA ALA A 162 -5.12 -1.70 13.02
C ALA A 162 -5.41 -3.21 12.93
N SER A 163 -6.30 -3.70 13.81
CA SER A 163 -6.59 -5.14 13.97
C SER A 163 -7.37 -5.77 12.81
N ARG A 164 -7.89 -4.96 11.89
CA ARG A 164 -8.70 -5.41 10.75
C ARG A 164 -7.89 -5.36 9.47
N ASP A 165 -6.89 -6.21 9.34
CA ASP A 165 -6.01 -6.27 8.16
C ASP A 165 -5.43 -4.89 7.80
N SER A 166 -4.88 -4.18 8.79
CA SER A 166 -4.28 -2.84 8.65
C SER A 166 -5.26 -1.72 8.29
N VAL A 167 -6.57 -1.93 8.41
CA VAL A 167 -7.61 -0.95 8.08
C VAL A 167 -8.31 -0.46 9.34
N PHE A 168 -8.31 0.85 9.58
CA PHE A 168 -9.01 1.47 10.72
C PHE A 168 -10.52 1.58 10.52
N THR A 169 -10.95 1.78 9.27
CA THR A 169 -12.34 2.06 8.92
C THR A 169 -13.25 0.86 9.17
N ARG A 170 -14.40 1.11 9.77
CA ARG A 170 -15.49 0.14 9.95
C ARG A 170 -16.62 0.45 8.98
N TYR A 171 -17.40 -0.56 8.62
CA TYR A 171 -18.55 -0.39 7.74
C TYR A 171 -19.71 0.25 8.52
N ALA A 172 -20.04 1.47 8.17
CA ALA A 172 -21.14 2.26 8.73
C ALA A 172 -21.67 3.24 7.67
N PRO A 173 -22.32 2.71 6.59
CA PRO A 173 -22.83 3.50 5.48
C PRO A 173 -24.02 4.33 5.86
#